data_25d0889ab4b807f78e0ebdda94ea2b7f
#
_entry.id   25d0889ab4b807f78e0ebdda94ea2b7f
#
_cell.length_a   1.000
_cell.length_b   1.000
_cell.length_c   1.000
_cell.angle_alpha   90.00
_cell.angle_beta   90.00
_cell.angle_gamma   90.00
#
_symmetry.space_group_name_H-M   'P 1'
#
loop_
_entity.id
_entity.type
_entity.pdbx_description
1 polymer ?
#
loop_
_entity_poly.entity_id
_entity_poly.type
_entity_poly.pdbx_seq_one_letter_code
_entity_poly.pdbx_strand_id
1 'polypeptide(L)'
;MRTPVPAIAVIALVGFCSQANAQAQCPELTRLRSEAEGALKRVTGLVPPSDRCETYIRVSMAWDAVVQYANDHRESCDISLPSLSEFEKRHREAVSARDNVCTGRPLRPFPPEVIRP
;
A
#
# COMPACT_ATOMS: atom_id res chain seq x y z
N MET A 1 18.01 37.09 -34.46
CA MET A 1 17.98 36.72 -34.39
C MET A 1 18.03 36.03 -33.51
N ARG A 2 17.88 35.65 -32.86
CA ARG A 2 17.96 35.01 -32.09
C ARG A 2 17.07 34.78 -31.36
N THR A 3 16.67 33.95 -30.87
CA THR A 3 15.79 33.63 -30.40
C THR A 3 15.66 32.90 -29.37
N PRO A 4 15.32 32.92 -28.55
CA PRO A 4 15.30 32.41 -27.43
C PRO A 4 14.41 31.59 -27.17
N VAL A 5 14.05 30.98 -26.57
CA VAL A 5 13.24 30.25 -26.42
C VAL A 5 13.07 29.38 -25.42
N PRO A 6 13.70 28.98 -24.61
CA PRO A 6 13.61 28.01 -23.67
C PRO A 6 12.74 28.20 -22.50
N ALA A 7 12.10 29.16 -22.32
CA ALA A 7 11.32 29.39 -21.10
C ALA A 7 10.21 28.36 -20.88
N ILE A 8 9.72 27.79 -21.94
CA ILE A 8 8.61 26.88 -21.82
C ILE A 8 8.98 25.60 -21.11
N ALA A 9 10.17 25.14 -21.34
CA ALA A 9 10.58 23.90 -20.72
C ALA A 9 10.66 24.03 -19.22
N VAL A 10 11.00 25.20 -18.76
CA VAL A 10 11.14 25.41 -17.33
C VAL A 10 9.80 25.30 -16.62
N ILE A 11 8.75 25.77 -17.27
CA ILE A 11 7.45 25.73 -16.64
C ILE A 11 6.99 24.29 -16.46
N ALA A 12 7.25 23.48 -17.45
CA ALA A 12 6.84 22.08 -17.35
C ALA A 12 7.55 21.39 -16.21
N LEU A 13 8.80 21.74 -16.01
CA LEU A 13 9.54 21.09 -14.94
C LEU A 13 9.01 21.48 -13.58
N VAL A 14 8.58 22.71 -13.44
CA VAL A 14 8.07 23.15 -12.15
C VAL A 14 6.80 22.39 -11.78
N GLY A 15 5.92 22.22 -12.73
CA GLY A 15 4.71 21.49 -12.43
C GLY A 15 4.97 20.05 -12.05
N PHE A 16 5.97 19.47 -12.70
CA PHE A 16 6.26 18.10 -12.40
C PHE A 16 6.89 18.00 -11.02
N CYS A 17 7.69 18.97 -10.63
CA CYS A 17 8.32 18.95 -9.34
C CYS A 17 7.32 19.09 -8.20
N SER A 18 6.22 19.75 -8.42
CA SER A 18 5.23 19.90 -7.38
C SER A 18 4.67 18.57 -6.95
N GLN A 19 4.39 17.70 -7.92
CA GLN A 19 3.86 16.41 -7.58
C GLN A 19 4.94 15.56 -6.94
N ALA A 20 6.13 15.64 -7.43
CA ALA A 20 7.22 14.87 -6.86
C ALA A 20 7.46 15.27 -5.42
N ASN A 21 7.25 16.55 -5.12
CA ASN A 21 7.47 17.00 -3.78
C ASN A 21 6.46 16.41 -2.81
N ALA A 22 5.22 16.31 -3.19
CA ALA A 22 4.21 15.77 -2.33
C ALA A 22 4.55 14.33 -1.93
N GLN A 23 5.15 13.58 -2.88
CA GLN A 23 5.51 12.23 -2.56
C GLN A 23 6.85 12.18 -1.83
N ALA A 24 7.73 13.12 -2.09
CA ALA A 24 9.03 13.10 -1.48
C ALA A 24 9.00 13.45 -0.01
N GLN A 25 7.91 14.03 0.47
CA GLN A 25 7.84 14.38 1.85
C GLN A 25 7.90 13.14 2.73
N CYS A 26 7.40 12.03 2.26
CA CYS A 26 7.41 10.82 3.04
C CYS A 26 7.75 9.64 2.16
N PRO A 27 9.00 9.59 1.70
CA PRO A 27 9.41 8.49 0.83
C PRO A 27 9.32 7.14 1.54
N GLU A 28 9.46 7.14 2.85
CA GLU A 28 9.39 5.90 3.60
C GLU A 28 7.98 5.33 3.54
N LEU A 29 6.97 6.17 3.62
CA LEU A 29 5.59 5.69 3.52
C LEU A 29 5.34 5.08 2.14
N THR A 30 5.84 5.73 1.09
CA THR A 30 5.68 5.22 -0.25
C THR A 30 6.37 3.87 -0.38
N ARG A 31 7.55 3.73 0.20
CA ARG A 31 8.29 2.48 0.14
C ARG A 31 7.53 1.37 0.88
N LEU A 32 7.01 1.68 2.06
CA LEU A 32 6.29 0.68 2.84
C LEU A 32 5.01 0.24 2.12
N ARG A 33 4.32 1.18 1.51
CA ARG A 33 3.11 0.83 0.75
C ARG A 33 3.46 -0.04 -0.44
N SER A 34 4.53 0.29 -1.16
CA SER A 34 4.93 -0.50 -2.31
C SER A 34 5.32 -1.91 -1.89
N GLU A 35 5.97 -2.05 -0.76
CA GLU A 35 6.34 -3.37 -0.27
C GLU A 35 5.11 -4.18 0.11
N ALA A 36 4.14 -3.53 0.74
CA ALA A 36 2.93 -4.23 1.14
C ALA A 36 2.13 -4.68 -0.07
N GLU A 37 2.01 -3.80 -1.06
CA GLU A 37 1.29 -4.14 -2.27
C GLU A 37 2.02 -5.22 -3.07
N GLY A 38 3.34 -5.17 -3.07
CA GLY A 38 4.13 -6.19 -3.74
C GLY A 38 4.01 -7.55 -3.06
N ALA A 39 3.95 -7.55 -1.74
CA ALA A 39 3.77 -8.80 -1.00
C ALA A 39 2.42 -9.42 -1.33
N LEU A 40 1.39 -8.58 -1.46
CA LEU A 40 0.08 -9.08 -1.79
C LEU A 40 0.06 -9.68 -3.20
N LYS A 41 0.74 -9.04 -4.14
CA LYS A 41 0.79 -9.55 -5.48
C LYS A 41 1.48 -10.91 -5.52
N ARG A 42 2.48 -11.09 -4.71
CA ARG A 42 3.16 -12.39 -4.67
C ARG A 42 2.25 -13.48 -4.18
N VAL A 43 1.31 -13.14 -3.30
CA VAL A 43 0.39 -14.11 -2.80
C VAL A 43 -0.56 -14.59 -3.88
N THR A 44 -0.97 -13.68 -4.76
CA THR A 44 -1.90 -14.05 -5.80
C THR A 44 -1.22 -14.75 -6.96
N GLY A 45 0.10 -14.89 -6.90
CA GLY A 45 0.84 -15.60 -7.94
C GLY A 45 0.96 -17.07 -7.60
N LEU A 46 2.01 -17.70 -8.11
CA LEU A 46 2.19 -19.11 -7.90
C LEU A 46 2.92 -19.37 -6.61
N VAL A 47 2.20 -19.37 -5.53
CA VAL A 47 2.79 -19.67 -4.23
C VAL A 47 2.39 -21.09 -3.84
N PRO A 48 3.33 -21.94 -3.53
CA PRO A 48 2.98 -23.30 -3.11
C PRO A 48 2.16 -23.26 -1.83
N PRO A 49 1.23 -24.19 -1.68
CA PRO A 49 0.38 -24.18 -0.49
C PRO A 49 1.15 -24.25 0.81
N SER A 50 2.29 -24.89 0.80
CA SER A 50 3.10 -25.00 2.01
C SER A 50 3.64 -23.64 2.45
N ASP A 51 3.78 -22.69 1.51
CA ASP A 51 4.35 -21.39 1.84
C ASP A 51 3.30 -20.31 1.99
N ARG A 52 2.05 -20.65 1.81
CA ARG A 52 1.02 -19.65 1.84
C ARG A 52 0.86 -18.96 3.17
N CYS A 53 0.89 -19.73 4.24
CA CYS A 53 0.74 -19.15 5.55
C CYS A 53 1.84 -18.11 5.81
N GLU A 54 3.07 -18.48 5.51
CA GLU A 54 4.17 -17.57 5.75
C GLU A 54 4.05 -16.33 4.87
N THR A 55 3.62 -16.49 3.64
CA THR A 55 3.46 -15.35 2.75
C THR A 55 2.39 -14.40 3.27
N TYR A 56 1.28 -14.93 3.78
CA TYR A 56 0.24 -14.07 4.33
C TYR A 56 0.67 -13.41 5.63
N ILE A 57 1.54 -14.06 6.40
CA ILE A 57 2.10 -13.43 7.58
C ILE A 57 2.91 -12.20 7.15
N ARG A 58 3.69 -12.32 6.08
CA ARG A 58 4.48 -11.20 5.60
C ARG A 58 3.60 -10.06 5.10
N VAL A 59 2.50 -10.40 4.43
CA VAL A 59 1.58 -9.37 3.96
C VAL A 59 1.00 -8.60 5.14
N SER A 60 0.59 -9.32 6.19
CA SER A 60 0.00 -8.66 7.34
C SER A 60 1.03 -7.78 8.05
N MET A 61 2.27 -8.23 8.14
CA MET A 61 3.31 -7.44 8.78
C MET A 61 3.65 -6.20 7.95
N ALA A 62 3.62 -6.33 6.64
CA ALA A 62 3.92 -5.20 5.78
C ALA A 62 2.84 -4.11 5.92
N TRP A 63 1.56 -4.51 5.98
CA TRP A 63 0.50 -3.53 6.15
C TRP A 63 0.50 -2.97 7.56
N ASP A 64 0.91 -3.75 8.56
CA ASP A 64 1.05 -3.25 9.90
C ASP A 64 2.10 -2.14 9.95
N ALA A 65 3.20 -2.32 9.24
CA ALA A 65 4.24 -1.29 9.18
C ALA A 65 3.72 -0.01 8.54
N VAL A 66 2.87 -0.15 7.50
CA VAL A 66 2.28 1.02 6.85
C VAL A 66 1.39 1.76 7.84
N VAL A 67 0.55 1.03 8.57
CA VAL A 67 -0.37 1.66 9.50
C VAL A 67 0.39 2.36 10.62
N GLN A 68 1.41 1.71 11.17
CA GLN A 68 2.16 2.31 12.25
C GLN A 68 2.90 3.57 11.81
N TYR A 69 3.53 3.50 10.65
CA TYR A 69 4.24 4.66 10.14
C TYR A 69 3.26 5.80 9.86
N ALA A 70 2.12 5.48 9.27
CA ALA A 70 1.13 6.49 8.94
C ALA A 70 0.58 7.17 10.19
N ASN A 71 0.34 6.40 11.24
CA ASN A 71 -0.14 6.98 12.48
C ASN A 71 0.91 7.85 13.15
N ASP A 72 2.14 7.42 13.15
CA ASP A 72 3.22 8.18 13.79
C ASP A 72 3.57 9.45 13.03
N HIS A 73 3.36 9.46 11.73
CA HIS A 73 3.74 10.59 10.92
C HIS A 73 2.56 11.25 10.23
N ARG A 74 1.40 11.13 10.84
CA ARG A 74 0.20 11.60 10.20
C ARG A 74 0.27 13.07 9.85
N GLU A 75 0.74 13.87 10.76
CA GLU A 75 0.81 15.30 10.50
C GLU A 75 1.97 15.66 9.60
N SER A 76 3.12 15.08 9.84
CA SER A 76 4.29 15.42 9.05
C SER A 76 4.16 14.95 7.61
N CYS A 77 3.39 13.88 7.38
CA CYS A 77 3.19 13.38 6.04
C CYS A 77 1.87 13.83 5.45
N ASP A 78 1.12 14.62 6.19
CA ASP A 78 -0.16 15.15 5.72
C ASP A 78 -1.08 14.03 5.24
N ILE A 79 -1.21 13.00 6.06
CA ILE A 79 -2.02 11.85 5.70
C ILE A 79 -3.47 12.12 6.07
N SER A 80 -4.35 11.99 5.09
CA SER A 80 -5.77 12.26 5.32
C SER A 80 -6.41 11.11 6.12
N LEU A 81 -7.51 11.40 6.76
CA LEU A 81 -8.24 10.37 7.49
C LEU A 81 -8.72 9.25 6.56
N PRO A 82 -9.24 9.54 5.37
CA PRO A 82 -9.60 8.46 4.48
C PRO A 82 -8.43 7.57 4.10
N SER A 83 -7.24 8.15 3.91
CA SER A 83 -6.07 7.35 3.59
C SER A 83 -5.69 6.46 4.75
N LEU A 84 -5.70 7.00 5.95
CA LEU A 84 -5.37 6.22 7.12
C LEU A 84 -6.37 5.07 7.30
N SER A 85 -7.64 5.36 7.09
CA SER A 85 -8.68 4.35 7.21
C SER A 85 -8.48 3.24 6.18
N GLU A 86 -8.04 3.61 4.99
CA GLU A 86 -7.78 2.62 3.94
C GLU A 86 -6.62 1.72 4.34
N PHE A 87 -5.55 2.27 4.90
CA PHE A 87 -4.42 1.45 5.34
C PHE A 87 -4.86 0.49 6.43
N GLU A 88 -5.67 0.97 7.36
CA GLU A 88 -6.14 0.11 8.44
C GLU A 88 -7.03 -1.00 7.91
N LYS A 89 -7.85 -0.71 6.91
CA LYS A 89 -8.69 -1.71 6.32
C LYS A 89 -7.86 -2.78 5.65
N ARG A 90 -6.82 -2.37 4.91
CA ARG A 90 -5.95 -3.33 4.25
C ARG A 90 -5.24 -4.21 5.27
N HIS A 91 -4.84 -3.63 6.39
CA HIS A 91 -4.19 -4.40 7.44
C HIS A 91 -5.15 -5.43 8.02
N ARG A 92 -6.39 -5.02 8.30
CA ARG A 92 -7.36 -5.96 8.85
C ARG A 92 -7.66 -7.10 7.89
N GLU A 93 -7.75 -6.78 6.61
CA GLU A 93 -8.00 -7.80 5.61
C GLU A 93 -6.82 -8.78 5.54
N ALA A 94 -5.62 -8.27 5.65
CA ALA A 94 -4.43 -9.12 5.61
C ALA A 94 -4.37 -10.04 6.83
N VAL A 95 -4.73 -9.51 8.00
CA VAL A 95 -4.75 -10.31 9.21
C VAL A 95 -5.79 -11.42 9.11
N SER A 96 -6.96 -11.08 8.59
CA SER A 96 -8.02 -12.06 8.44
C SER A 96 -7.62 -13.16 7.46
N ALA A 97 -7.03 -12.77 6.33
CA ALA A 97 -6.58 -13.75 5.35
C ALA A 97 -5.49 -14.64 5.93
N ARG A 98 -4.56 -14.05 6.68
CA ARG A 98 -3.51 -14.81 7.32
C ARG A 98 -4.09 -15.85 8.27
N ASP A 99 -5.04 -15.43 9.11
CA ASP A 99 -5.61 -16.35 10.07
C ASP A 99 -6.33 -17.50 9.38
N ASN A 100 -7.05 -17.21 8.30
CA ASN A 100 -7.76 -18.24 7.59
C ASN A 100 -6.80 -19.22 6.93
N VAL A 101 -5.77 -18.73 6.30
CA VAL A 101 -4.84 -19.58 5.60
C VAL A 101 -4.02 -20.41 6.57
N CYS A 102 -3.56 -19.78 7.65
CA CYS A 102 -2.71 -20.47 8.59
C CYS A 102 -3.45 -21.50 9.43
N THR A 103 -4.76 -21.36 9.54
CA THR A 103 -5.54 -22.37 10.25
C THR A 103 -6.09 -23.41 9.30
N GLY A 104 -5.77 -23.32 8.02
CA GLY A 104 -6.24 -24.32 7.06
C GLY A 104 -7.62 -24.07 6.54
N ARG A 105 -8.22 -22.92 6.85
CA ARG A 105 -9.54 -22.65 6.33
C ARG A 105 -9.46 -22.13 4.92
N PRO A 106 -10.46 -22.39 4.12
CA PRO A 106 -10.48 -21.88 2.76
C PRO A 106 -10.58 -20.38 2.78
N LEU A 107 -9.85 -19.74 1.84
CA LEU A 107 -9.90 -18.30 1.77
C LEU A 107 -11.11 -17.91 0.97
N ARG A 108 -11.94 -17.01 1.51
CA ARG A 108 -13.09 -16.58 0.78
C ARG A 108 -12.87 -15.23 0.22
N PRO A 109 -13.12 -15.00 -1.05
CA PRO A 109 -12.88 -13.73 -1.68
C PRO A 109 -13.89 -12.70 -1.26
N PHE A 110 -15.04 -13.05 -0.82
CA PHE A 110 -16.00 -12.18 -0.61
C PHE A 110 -16.54 -12.18 0.61
N PRO A 111 -17.16 -11.14 1.08
CA PRO A 111 -17.77 -11.09 2.38
C PRO A 111 -18.69 -12.25 2.55
N PRO A 112 -18.64 -12.88 3.65
CA PRO A 112 -19.45 -14.05 3.88
C PRO A 112 -20.92 -13.77 3.87
N GLU A 113 -21.31 -12.58 4.17
CA GLU A 113 -22.71 -12.30 4.20
C GLU A 113 -23.33 -12.41 2.85
N VAL A 114 -22.53 -12.35 1.81
CA VAL A 114 -23.08 -12.50 0.50
C VAL A 114 -23.47 -13.93 0.32
N ILE A 115 -22.85 -14.78 1.02
CA ILE A 115 -23.10 -16.16 0.87
C ILE A 115 -24.12 -16.68 1.76
N ARG A 116 -24.52 -15.98 2.81
CA ARG A 116 -25.29 -16.49 3.74
C ARG A 116 -26.58 -16.50 3.33
N PRO A 117 -27.26 -17.33 3.47
CA PRO A 117 -28.64 -17.44 3.09
C PRO A 117 -29.54 -16.54 3.87
#